data_afe8bc2987831f93efad7b638d848598
#
_entry.id   afe8bc2987831f93efad7b638d848598
#
_cell.length_a   1.000
_cell.length_b   1.000
_cell.length_c   1.000
_cell.angle_alpha   90.00
_cell.angle_beta   90.00
_cell.angle_gamma   90.00
#
_symmetry.space_group_name_H-M   'P 1'
#
loop_
_entity.id
_entity.type
_entity.pdbx_description
1 polymer ?
#
loop_
_entity_poly.entity_id
_entity_poly.type
_entity_poly.pdbx_seq_one_letter_code
_entity_poly.pdbx_strand_id
1 'polypeptide(L)'
;MKGLRSVFMNNKDKKENLADAFKRGMDYSKKFRAFKEDVQGEKNWSLRVRLSAILASLFVGAIVGLVALTLLAAVEFFNSFWKPKIVTNFSEIELSWNLILGLCLFLSALVAGQLLRFIGDGRPRGPADLILSAQRNEPPEIKNGFISATLAMVSLSGGSSVGMFGPLMHFGGCFSYVVKRKLKLATRLPLEVILGSGAAAAIAAVFSAPIGAAIFAHEAIIRRFGSFGAGPVIAAAFSAHWVALLLVGETTLFKISTSPEINIRTMFIAMGVGLLSAIISIIYINLVTYMPKFAKKFKLDLRLKPMIPAIFLFAISPFFPALLGHGLWTVDLAFAGQFGLGFLIVLIFLKIFASSFCIGFGFFGGVFAPALFLGVLVGGIVDILLVNVGYGTSNFGILGAASCIGAVIGAPLAAVVIVFELTGSYEWSVLAMVSVVTSQQFTRAFAGRSLFDRQLFLRGIRLSDDHK
;
A
#
# COMPACT_ATOMS: atom_id res chain seq x y z
N MET A 1 -26.53 -30.01 -23.78
CA MET A 1 -27.03 -28.80 -24.51
C MET A 1 -26.02 -27.65 -24.53
N LYS A 2 -24.72 -27.89 -24.83
CA LYS A 2 -23.70 -26.85 -24.98
C LYS A 2 -23.16 -26.69 -26.41
N GLY A 3 -23.75 -27.40 -27.39
CA GLY A 3 -23.24 -27.44 -28.78
C GLY A 3 -24.01 -26.64 -29.83
N LEU A 4 -25.10 -25.93 -29.47
CA LEU A 4 -25.98 -25.27 -30.44
C LEU A 4 -25.94 -23.72 -30.40
N ARG A 5 -25.12 -23.09 -29.54
CA ARG A 5 -24.96 -21.62 -29.53
C ARG A 5 -23.93 -21.07 -30.52
N SER A 6 -23.15 -21.90 -31.18
CA SER A 6 -22.10 -21.44 -32.11
C SER A 6 -22.58 -21.23 -33.57
N VAL A 7 -23.83 -21.58 -33.87
CA VAL A 7 -24.34 -21.57 -35.27
C VAL A 7 -25.12 -20.28 -35.62
N PHE A 8 -25.51 -19.48 -34.61
CA PHE A 8 -26.31 -18.25 -34.84
C PHE A 8 -25.58 -16.95 -34.42
N MET A 9 -24.29 -16.86 -34.62
CA MET A 9 -23.64 -15.54 -34.58
C MET A 9 -23.94 -14.79 -35.87
N ASN A 10 -24.67 -13.68 -35.73
CA ASN A 10 -25.02 -12.78 -36.84
C ASN A 10 -23.73 -12.27 -37.50
N ASN A 11 -23.71 -12.10 -38.80
CA ASN A 11 -22.54 -11.63 -39.57
C ASN A 11 -21.99 -10.28 -39.10
N LYS A 12 -22.80 -9.48 -38.36
CA LYS A 12 -22.41 -8.24 -37.71
C LYS A 12 -21.50 -8.49 -36.50
N ASP A 13 -21.86 -9.45 -35.64
CA ASP A 13 -21.08 -9.82 -34.46
C ASP A 13 -19.73 -10.46 -34.79
N LYS A 14 -19.66 -11.21 -35.93
CA LYS A 14 -18.40 -11.73 -36.45
C LYS A 14 -17.47 -10.63 -36.96
N LYS A 15 -18.02 -9.60 -37.64
CA LYS A 15 -17.23 -8.46 -38.13
C LYS A 15 -16.75 -7.56 -36.99
N GLU A 16 -17.56 -7.32 -35.97
CA GLU A 16 -17.13 -6.59 -34.75
C GLU A 16 -16.04 -7.35 -33.98
N ASN A 17 -16.19 -8.66 -33.78
CA ASN A 17 -15.16 -9.49 -33.15
C ASN A 17 -13.85 -9.56 -33.96
N LEU A 18 -13.92 -9.59 -35.28
CA LEU A 18 -12.73 -9.52 -36.16
C LEU A 18 -12.07 -8.13 -36.14
N ALA A 19 -12.85 -7.06 -36.13
CA ALA A 19 -12.34 -5.70 -36.04
C ALA A 19 -11.67 -5.45 -34.68
N ASP A 20 -12.23 -5.96 -33.58
CA ASP A 20 -11.63 -5.90 -32.24
C ASP A 20 -10.40 -6.80 -32.11
N ALA A 21 -10.35 -7.96 -32.78
CA ALA A 21 -9.17 -8.81 -32.84
C ALA A 21 -8.06 -8.14 -33.67
N PHE A 22 -8.42 -7.44 -34.76
CA PHE A 22 -7.49 -6.72 -35.62
C PHE A 22 -6.93 -5.45 -34.90
N LYS A 23 -7.78 -4.70 -34.18
CA LYS A 23 -7.35 -3.59 -33.33
C LYS A 23 -6.40 -4.07 -32.21
N ARG A 24 -6.69 -5.23 -31.60
CA ARG A 24 -5.82 -5.86 -30.60
C ARG A 24 -4.47 -6.26 -31.20
N GLY A 25 -4.46 -6.86 -32.37
CA GLY A 25 -3.23 -7.22 -33.13
C GLY A 25 -2.39 -5.99 -33.49
N MET A 26 -3.03 -4.88 -33.88
CA MET A 26 -2.33 -3.62 -34.15
C MET A 26 -1.77 -2.97 -32.89
N ASP A 27 -2.45 -3.11 -31.74
CA ASP A 27 -1.97 -2.60 -30.45
C ASP A 27 -0.75 -3.39 -29.97
N TYR A 28 -0.75 -4.72 -30.16
CA TYR A 28 0.42 -5.56 -29.89
C TYR A 28 1.61 -5.23 -30.80
N SER A 29 1.39 -4.97 -32.08
CA SER A 29 2.47 -4.63 -33.01
C SER A 29 3.07 -3.25 -32.69
N LYS A 30 2.27 -2.27 -32.26
CA LYS A 30 2.72 -0.97 -31.80
C LYS A 30 3.52 -1.08 -30.51
N LYS A 31 3.04 -1.86 -29.54
CA LYS A 31 3.76 -2.11 -28.27
C LYS A 31 5.08 -2.86 -28.49
N PHE A 32 5.09 -3.83 -29.41
CA PHE A 32 6.32 -4.56 -29.75
C PHE A 32 7.32 -3.69 -30.51
N ARG A 33 6.87 -2.78 -31.37
CA ARG A 33 7.75 -1.77 -32.00
C ARG A 33 8.29 -0.78 -30.96
N ALA A 34 7.43 -0.24 -30.09
CA ALA A 34 7.86 0.65 -29.03
C ALA A 34 8.85 -0.03 -28.07
N PHE A 35 8.64 -1.32 -27.75
CA PHE A 35 9.59 -2.12 -26.98
C PHE A 35 10.92 -2.32 -27.73
N LYS A 36 10.88 -2.60 -29.03
CA LYS A 36 12.09 -2.72 -29.86
C LYS A 36 12.84 -1.39 -30.00
N GLU A 37 12.12 -0.29 -30.15
CA GLU A 37 12.66 1.06 -30.21
C GLU A 37 13.26 1.49 -28.86
N ASP A 38 12.63 1.15 -27.74
CA ASP A 38 13.16 1.37 -26.39
C ASP A 38 14.44 0.56 -26.17
N VAL A 39 14.44 -0.74 -26.47
CA VAL A 39 15.62 -1.62 -26.31
C VAL A 39 16.75 -1.23 -27.25
N GLN A 40 16.46 -0.79 -28.49
CA GLN A 40 17.48 -0.27 -29.42
C GLN A 40 17.94 1.13 -29.02
N GLY A 41 17.05 1.98 -28.52
CA GLY A 41 17.38 3.27 -27.96
C GLY A 41 18.35 3.16 -26.77
N GLU A 42 18.19 2.14 -25.94
CA GLU A 42 19.05 1.85 -24.78
C GLU A 42 20.47 1.44 -25.17
N LYS A 43 20.64 0.60 -26.17
CA LYS A 43 21.96 0.19 -26.63
C LYS A 43 22.82 1.36 -27.08
N ASN A 44 22.19 2.46 -27.51
CA ASN A 44 22.86 3.67 -28.01
C ASN A 44 23.10 4.74 -26.93
N TRP A 45 22.74 4.49 -25.66
CA TRP A 45 23.02 5.46 -24.60
C TRP A 45 24.49 5.47 -24.25
N SER A 46 25.11 6.63 -24.44
CA SER A 46 26.49 6.85 -23.99
C SER A 46 26.61 6.70 -22.47
N LEU A 47 27.77 6.30 -21.99
CA LEU A 47 28.05 6.18 -20.54
C LEU A 47 27.67 7.47 -19.78
N ARG A 48 27.89 8.64 -20.39
CA ARG A 48 27.53 9.94 -19.81
C ARG A 48 26.02 10.05 -19.54
N VAL A 49 25.18 9.57 -20.46
CA VAL A 49 23.70 9.60 -20.28
C VAL A 49 23.28 8.65 -19.17
N ARG A 50 23.86 7.46 -19.09
CA ARG A 50 23.57 6.48 -18.02
C ARG A 50 23.97 7.03 -16.64
N LEU A 51 25.16 7.58 -16.52
CA LEU A 51 25.65 8.20 -15.29
C LEU A 51 24.79 9.41 -14.88
N SER A 52 24.42 10.27 -15.83
CA SER A 52 23.55 11.41 -15.52
C SER A 52 22.15 10.97 -15.05
N ALA A 53 21.60 9.87 -15.58
CA ALA A 53 20.34 9.32 -15.12
C ALA A 53 20.42 8.80 -13.68
N ILE A 54 21.49 8.09 -13.33
CA ILE A 54 21.73 7.59 -11.97
C ILE A 54 21.92 8.76 -11.00
N LEU A 55 22.77 9.74 -11.32
CA LEU A 55 23.02 10.92 -10.46
C LEU A 55 21.74 11.73 -10.24
N ALA A 56 20.94 11.91 -11.31
CA ALA A 56 19.64 12.56 -11.19
C ALA A 56 18.68 11.78 -10.29
N SER A 57 18.68 10.45 -10.36
CA SER A 57 17.84 9.60 -9.52
C SER A 57 18.28 9.59 -8.06
N LEU A 58 19.59 9.61 -7.78
CA LEU A 58 20.12 9.81 -6.42
C LEU A 58 19.64 11.14 -5.84
N PHE A 59 19.75 12.23 -6.60
CA PHE A 59 19.29 13.54 -6.17
C PHE A 59 17.78 13.59 -5.91
N VAL A 60 16.99 13.08 -6.86
CA VAL A 60 15.53 13.00 -6.72
C VAL A 60 15.15 12.13 -5.53
N GLY A 61 15.81 10.99 -5.36
CA GLY A 61 15.54 10.08 -4.25
C GLY A 61 15.81 10.73 -2.89
N ALA A 62 16.93 11.42 -2.75
CA ALA A 62 17.27 12.15 -1.52
C ALA A 62 16.21 13.20 -1.16
N ILE A 63 15.76 13.99 -2.15
CA ILE A 63 14.73 15.02 -1.92
C ILE A 63 13.38 14.36 -1.58
N VAL A 64 12.96 13.34 -2.31
CA VAL A 64 11.71 12.63 -2.04
C VAL A 64 11.74 11.98 -0.66
N GLY A 65 12.87 11.38 -0.28
CA GLY A 65 13.06 10.80 1.05
C GLY A 65 12.94 11.85 2.15
N LEU A 66 13.61 12.97 2.00
CA LEU A 66 13.52 14.10 2.95
C LEU A 66 12.06 14.58 3.11
N VAL A 67 11.36 14.80 2.00
CA VAL A 67 9.97 15.27 2.04
C VAL A 67 9.05 14.21 2.65
N ALA A 68 9.23 12.93 2.31
CA ALA A 68 8.42 11.84 2.88
C ALA A 68 8.60 11.75 4.41
N LEU A 69 9.83 11.85 4.89
CA LEU A 69 10.13 11.85 6.34
C LEU A 69 9.56 13.10 7.03
N THR A 70 9.66 14.27 6.41
CA THR A 70 9.07 15.51 6.95
C THR A 70 7.55 15.38 7.08
N LEU A 71 6.87 14.81 6.08
CA LEU A 71 5.43 14.59 6.13
C LEU A 71 5.07 13.57 7.23
N LEU A 72 5.85 12.50 7.37
CA LEU A 72 5.64 11.52 8.43
C LEU A 72 5.87 12.12 9.82
N ALA A 73 6.93 12.89 10.00
CA ALA A 73 7.24 13.59 11.26
C ALA A 73 6.12 14.58 11.63
N ALA A 74 5.56 15.30 10.65
CA ALA A 74 4.41 16.17 10.88
C ALA A 74 3.18 15.39 11.36
N VAL A 75 2.88 14.23 10.75
CA VAL A 75 1.79 13.36 11.20
C VAL A 75 2.02 12.90 12.65
N GLU A 76 3.22 12.42 12.98
CA GLU A 76 3.54 11.95 14.32
C GLU A 76 3.51 13.09 15.36
N PHE A 77 3.93 14.30 14.97
CA PHE A 77 3.79 15.48 15.82
C PHE A 77 2.32 15.75 16.18
N PHE A 78 1.41 15.74 15.23
CA PHE A 78 -0.02 15.92 15.51
C PHE A 78 -0.62 14.71 16.26
N ASN A 79 -0.17 13.51 15.96
CA ASN A 79 -0.61 12.31 16.69
C ASN A 79 -0.21 12.36 18.17
N SER A 80 0.89 13.03 18.53
CA SER A 80 1.36 13.14 19.91
C SER A 80 0.35 13.83 20.84
N PHE A 81 -0.57 14.63 20.30
CA PHE A 81 -1.60 15.30 21.10
C PHE A 81 -2.69 14.35 21.58
N TRP A 82 -3.03 13.32 20.82
CA TRP A 82 -4.12 12.39 21.17
C TRP A 82 -3.66 10.95 21.38
N LYS A 83 -2.44 10.58 20.97
CA LYS A 83 -1.91 9.23 21.16
C LYS A 83 -1.78 8.93 22.65
N PRO A 84 -2.36 7.85 23.15
CA PRO A 84 -2.23 7.48 24.56
C PRO A 84 -0.76 7.24 24.90
N LYS A 85 -0.28 7.85 25.98
CA LYS A 85 1.15 7.80 26.34
C LYS A 85 1.62 6.42 26.78
N ILE A 86 0.77 5.63 27.40
CA ILE A 86 0.95 4.20 27.71
C ILE A 86 -0.44 3.64 28.01
N VAL A 87 -0.90 2.66 27.26
CA VAL A 87 -2.15 1.96 27.58
C VAL A 87 -1.80 0.55 28.04
N THR A 88 -1.37 0.42 29.26
CA THR A 88 -1.23 -0.87 29.94
C THR A 88 -2.57 -1.37 30.50
N ASN A 89 -3.50 -0.45 30.80
CA ASN A 89 -4.85 -0.76 31.24
C ASN A 89 -5.87 0.10 30.50
N PHE A 90 -6.66 -0.51 29.63
CA PHE A 90 -7.71 0.16 28.85
C PHE A 90 -8.85 0.74 29.71
N SER A 91 -8.88 0.47 31.02
CA SER A 91 -9.88 0.95 31.97
C SER A 91 -9.60 2.36 32.53
N GLU A 92 -8.42 2.92 32.29
CA GLU A 92 -8.00 4.22 32.87
C GLU A 92 -7.93 5.35 31.84
N ILE A 93 -8.80 5.34 30.82
CA ILE A 93 -8.82 6.42 29.83
C ILE A 93 -9.44 7.65 30.45
N GLU A 94 -8.62 8.68 30.70
CA GLU A 94 -9.06 9.95 31.25
C GLU A 94 -10.05 10.68 30.34
N LEU A 95 -11.02 11.37 30.92
CA LEU A 95 -11.98 12.21 30.21
C LEU A 95 -11.28 13.28 29.34
N SER A 96 -10.17 13.82 29.82
CA SER A 96 -9.31 14.77 29.11
C SER A 96 -8.81 14.23 27.78
N TRP A 97 -8.36 12.96 27.75
CA TRP A 97 -7.91 12.29 26.54
C TRP A 97 -9.03 12.16 25.50
N ASN A 98 -10.23 11.75 25.94
CA ASN A 98 -11.39 11.62 25.06
C ASN A 98 -11.77 12.98 24.43
N LEU A 99 -11.71 14.08 25.17
CA LEU A 99 -12.02 15.41 24.65
C LEU A 99 -11.00 15.86 23.61
N ILE A 100 -9.71 15.67 23.86
CA ILE A 100 -8.63 16.00 22.90
C ILE A 100 -8.76 15.17 21.63
N LEU A 101 -8.96 13.85 21.76
CA LEU A 101 -9.16 12.97 20.63
C LEU A 101 -10.39 13.37 19.82
N GLY A 102 -11.51 13.65 20.49
CA GLY A 102 -12.74 14.14 19.85
C GLY A 102 -12.48 15.42 19.04
N LEU A 103 -11.80 16.39 19.65
CA LEU A 103 -11.43 17.63 18.97
C LEU A 103 -10.57 17.36 17.73
N CYS A 104 -9.53 16.54 17.84
CA CYS A 104 -8.65 16.17 16.71
C CYS A 104 -9.41 15.45 15.60
N LEU A 105 -10.25 14.45 15.93
CA LEU A 105 -11.06 13.72 14.97
C LEU A 105 -12.05 14.62 14.21
N PHE A 106 -12.80 15.47 14.93
CA PHE A 106 -13.80 16.33 14.32
C PHE A 106 -13.18 17.45 13.49
N LEU A 107 -12.11 18.10 13.98
CA LEU A 107 -11.37 19.09 13.19
C LEU A 107 -10.79 18.48 11.93
N SER A 108 -10.16 17.32 12.04
CA SER A 108 -9.60 16.63 10.86
C SER A 108 -10.68 16.24 9.87
N ALA A 109 -11.86 15.81 10.33
CA ALA A 109 -13.00 15.48 9.49
C ALA A 109 -13.53 16.72 8.72
N LEU A 110 -13.63 17.87 9.37
CA LEU A 110 -14.03 19.12 8.76
C LEU A 110 -13.02 19.58 7.70
N VAL A 111 -11.74 19.58 8.04
CA VAL A 111 -10.65 19.95 7.11
C VAL A 111 -10.60 18.98 5.94
N ALA A 112 -10.71 17.67 6.19
CA ALA A 112 -10.75 16.65 5.15
C ALA A 112 -11.93 16.88 4.19
N GLY A 113 -13.11 17.18 4.72
CA GLY A 113 -14.27 17.50 3.94
C GLY A 113 -14.08 18.75 3.04
N GLN A 114 -13.41 19.78 3.54
CA GLN A 114 -13.08 20.97 2.74
C GLN A 114 -12.05 20.64 1.65
N LEU A 115 -11.01 19.86 1.97
CA LEU A 115 -9.99 19.45 1.01
C LEU A 115 -10.58 18.63 -0.14
N LEU A 116 -11.54 17.74 0.13
CA LEU A 116 -12.25 16.96 -0.89
C LEU A 116 -12.94 17.85 -1.93
N ARG A 117 -13.43 19.02 -1.52
CA ARG A 117 -14.08 19.98 -2.43
C ARG A 117 -13.11 20.58 -3.45
N PHE A 118 -11.85 20.77 -3.07
CA PHE A 118 -10.81 21.29 -3.99
C PHE A 118 -10.38 20.27 -5.04
N ILE A 119 -10.72 18.99 -4.85
CA ILE A 119 -10.57 17.94 -5.86
C ILE A 119 -11.85 17.94 -6.70
N GLY A 120 -11.76 18.34 -7.97
CA GLY A 120 -12.91 18.63 -8.82
C GLY A 120 -13.95 17.49 -8.95
N ASP A 121 -13.50 16.22 -8.91
CA ASP A 121 -14.37 15.03 -8.92
C ASP A 121 -14.61 14.45 -7.50
N GLY A 122 -14.12 15.10 -6.46
CA GLY A 122 -14.23 14.67 -5.08
C GLY A 122 -13.51 13.32 -4.76
N ARG A 123 -12.64 12.86 -5.67
CA ARG A 123 -11.92 11.60 -5.53
C ARG A 123 -10.42 11.83 -5.33
N PRO A 124 -9.88 11.53 -4.15
CA PRO A 124 -8.44 11.61 -3.89
C PRO A 124 -7.65 10.68 -4.82
N ARG A 125 -6.46 11.12 -5.21
CA ARG A 125 -5.53 10.37 -6.05
C ARG A 125 -4.59 9.54 -5.18
N GLY A 126 -4.41 8.27 -5.56
CA GLY A 126 -3.61 7.33 -4.79
C GLY A 126 -2.77 6.40 -5.67
N PRO A 127 -2.26 5.29 -5.08
CA PRO A 127 -1.37 4.36 -5.78
C PRO A 127 -1.91 3.84 -7.11
N ALA A 128 -3.21 3.55 -7.20
CA ALA A 128 -3.84 3.10 -8.43
C ALA A 128 -3.73 4.14 -9.56
N ASP A 129 -3.80 5.44 -9.22
CA ASP A 129 -3.66 6.53 -10.20
C ASP A 129 -2.21 6.66 -10.67
N LEU A 130 -1.22 6.43 -9.78
CA LEU A 130 0.19 6.42 -10.14
C LEU A 130 0.52 5.24 -11.09
N ILE A 131 0.00 4.05 -10.77
CA ILE A 131 0.11 2.86 -11.64
C ILE A 131 -0.48 3.16 -13.02
N LEU A 132 -1.67 3.77 -13.07
CA LEU A 132 -2.31 4.14 -14.32
C LEU A 132 -1.46 5.11 -15.14
N SER A 133 -0.92 6.17 -14.50
CA SER A 133 -0.03 7.14 -15.15
C SER A 133 1.23 6.46 -15.71
N ALA A 134 1.84 5.56 -14.95
CA ALA A 134 3.01 4.81 -15.38
C ALA A 134 2.70 3.90 -16.58
N GLN A 135 1.59 3.13 -16.51
CA GLN A 135 1.23 2.16 -17.55
C GLN A 135 0.72 2.80 -18.85
N ARG A 136 0.11 3.98 -18.76
CA ARG A 136 -0.36 4.73 -19.94
C ARG A 136 0.66 5.73 -20.49
N ASN A 137 1.78 5.90 -19.80
CA ASN A 137 2.76 6.95 -20.10
C ASN A 137 2.12 8.36 -20.11
N GLU A 138 1.16 8.59 -19.20
CA GLU A 138 0.46 9.86 -19.04
C GLU A 138 0.96 10.58 -17.78
N PRO A 139 1.20 11.91 -17.83
CA PRO A 139 1.61 12.66 -16.66
C PRO A 139 0.62 12.51 -15.50
N PRO A 140 1.10 12.38 -14.24
CA PRO A 140 0.22 12.31 -13.09
C PRO A 140 -0.47 13.65 -12.83
N GLU A 141 -1.67 13.62 -12.23
CA GLU A 141 -2.41 14.81 -11.83
C GLU A 141 -1.75 15.47 -10.60
N ILE A 142 -0.77 16.33 -10.82
CA ILE A 142 0.07 16.93 -9.77
C ILE A 142 -0.77 17.64 -8.71
N LYS A 143 -1.66 18.57 -9.10
CA LYS A 143 -2.49 19.35 -8.17
C LYS A 143 -3.32 18.44 -7.27
N ASN A 144 -4.06 17.52 -7.86
CA ASN A 144 -4.90 16.58 -7.11
C ASN A 144 -4.07 15.60 -6.28
N GLY A 145 -2.87 15.23 -6.75
CA GLY A 145 -1.93 14.41 -5.99
C GLY A 145 -1.44 15.07 -4.71
N PHE A 146 -1.06 16.35 -4.79
CA PHE A 146 -0.65 17.13 -3.61
C PHE A 146 -1.80 17.34 -2.62
N ILE A 147 -2.99 17.72 -3.11
CA ILE A 147 -4.18 17.86 -2.26
C ILE A 147 -4.49 16.52 -1.58
N SER A 148 -4.37 15.39 -2.30
CA SER A 148 -4.61 14.06 -1.74
C SER A 148 -3.60 13.68 -0.67
N ALA A 149 -2.32 14.01 -0.84
CA ALA A 149 -1.30 13.80 0.18
C ALA A 149 -1.59 14.63 1.45
N THR A 150 -1.96 15.91 1.29
CA THR A 150 -2.37 16.77 2.41
C THR A 150 -3.62 16.21 3.09
N LEU A 151 -4.60 15.76 2.33
CA LEU A 151 -5.81 15.13 2.86
C LEU A 151 -5.49 13.88 3.67
N ALA A 152 -4.56 13.03 3.20
CA ALA A 152 -4.13 11.85 3.96
C ALA A 152 -3.41 12.23 5.26
N MET A 153 -2.55 13.25 5.21
CA MET A 153 -1.86 13.79 6.37
C MET A 153 -2.86 14.28 7.42
N VAL A 154 -3.83 15.12 7.03
CA VAL A 154 -4.89 15.63 7.91
C VAL A 154 -5.73 14.48 8.48
N SER A 155 -6.14 13.53 7.63
CA SER A 155 -6.91 12.37 8.07
C SER A 155 -6.20 11.59 9.16
N LEU A 156 -4.93 11.27 8.94
CA LEU A 156 -4.13 10.45 9.85
C LEU A 156 -3.77 11.21 11.15
N SER A 157 -3.43 12.50 11.01
CA SER A 157 -3.12 13.37 12.15
C SER A 157 -4.29 13.52 13.14
N GLY A 158 -5.53 13.42 12.64
CA GLY A 158 -6.72 13.45 13.48
C GLY A 158 -7.11 12.10 14.09
N GLY A 159 -6.37 11.02 13.84
CA GLY A 159 -6.65 9.70 14.41
C GLY A 159 -7.52 8.79 13.53
N SER A 160 -7.81 9.14 12.27
CA SER A 160 -8.58 8.24 11.39
C SER A 160 -7.86 6.92 11.14
N SER A 161 -8.62 5.84 11.02
CA SER A 161 -8.10 4.47 10.89
C SER A 161 -7.63 4.15 9.47
N VAL A 162 -6.59 4.85 8.99
CA VAL A 162 -6.02 4.69 7.64
C VAL A 162 -4.49 4.67 7.70
N GLY A 163 -3.82 4.42 6.57
CA GLY A 163 -2.36 4.44 6.48
C GLY A 163 -1.83 5.63 5.69
N MET A 164 -0.54 5.96 5.88
CA MET A 164 0.13 7.04 5.16
C MET A 164 0.90 6.56 3.92
N PHE A 165 1.33 5.31 3.87
CA PHE A 165 2.30 4.81 2.89
C PHE A 165 1.82 4.88 1.44
N GLY A 166 0.54 4.55 1.16
CA GLY A 166 -0.03 4.67 -0.17
C GLY A 166 -0.02 6.11 -0.70
N PRO A 167 -0.54 7.08 0.04
CA PRO A 167 -0.45 8.50 -0.30
C PRO A 167 0.97 9.01 -0.46
N LEU A 168 1.92 8.62 0.41
CA LEU A 168 3.33 9.01 0.29
C LEU A 168 3.98 8.47 -0.99
N MET A 169 3.70 7.22 -1.33
CA MET A 169 4.17 6.62 -2.58
C MET A 169 3.66 7.37 -3.81
N HIS A 170 2.36 7.69 -3.85
CA HIS A 170 1.76 8.49 -4.92
C HIS A 170 2.38 9.89 -4.98
N PHE A 171 2.52 10.53 -3.82
CA PHE A 171 3.15 11.84 -3.70
C PHE A 171 4.60 11.81 -4.19
N GLY A 172 5.40 10.81 -3.77
CA GLY A 172 6.79 10.64 -4.21
C GLY A 172 6.91 10.51 -5.73
N GLY A 173 6.03 9.73 -6.37
CA GLY A 173 5.96 9.63 -7.82
C GLY A 173 5.60 10.97 -8.49
N CYS A 174 4.59 11.68 -8.01
CA CYS A 174 4.24 13.02 -8.52
C CYS A 174 5.38 14.02 -8.32
N PHE A 175 6.02 13.99 -7.16
CA PHE A 175 7.10 14.92 -6.82
C PHE A 175 8.33 14.67 -7.69
N SER A 176 8.72 13.42 -7.92
CA SER A 176 9.82 13.06 -8.82
C SER A 176 9.59 13.56 -10.24
N TYR A 177 8.34 13.49 -10.72
CA TYR A 177 7.97 14.06 -12.02
C TYR A 177 8.11 15.58 -12.05
N VAL A 178 7.70 16.30 -10.98
CA VAL A 178 7.86 17.76 -10.88
C VAL A 178 9.33 18.15 -10.87
N VAL A 179 10.17 17.45 -10.09
CA VAL A 179 11.62 17.69 -10.01
C VAL A 179 12.26 17.48 -11.37
N LYS A 180 11.96 16.36 -12.05
CA LYS A 180 12.45 16.12 -13.42
C LYS A 180 12.09 17.28 -14.35
N ARG A 181 10.83 17.71 -14.34
CA ARG A 181 10.32 18.74 -15.24
C ARG A 181 10.99 20.10 -14.97
N LYS A 182 11.12 20.50 -13.69
CA LYS A 182 11.71 21.79 -13.32
C LYS A 182 13.21 21.86 -13.54
N LEU A 183 13.93 20.82 -13.17
CA LEU A 183 15.38 20.79 -13.23
C LEU A 183 15.91 20.25 -14.56
N LYS A 184 15.04 19.86 -15.49
CA LYS A 184 15.40 19.23 -16.77
C LYS A 184 16.37 18.04 -16.59
N LEU A 185 16.34 17.41 -15.41
CA LEU A 185 17.17 16.27 -15.07
C LEU A 185 16.68 15.02 -15.79
N ALA A 186 17.60 14.18 -16.25
CA ALA A 186 17.33 12.88 -16.83
C ALA A 186 16.18 12.89 -17.87
N THR A 187 16.24 13.81 -18.83
CA THR A 187 15.17 14.05 -19.81
C THR A 187 14.80 12.82 -20.64
N ARG A 188 15.68 11.82 -20.71
CA ARG A 188 15.50 10.60 -21.48
C ARG A 188 14.91 9.42 -20.70
N LEU A 189 14.78 9.51 -19.37
CA LEU A 189 14.16 8.42 -18.60
C LEU A 189 12.66 8.31 -18.92
N PRO A 190 12.14 7.09 -19.17
CA PRO A 190 10.72 6.86 -19.33
C PRO A 190 9.93 7.34 -18.12
N LEU A 191 8.69 7.74 -18.36
CA LEU A 191 7.85 8.27 -17.29
C LEU A 191 7.62 7.25 -16.18
N GLU A 192 7.39 5.99 -16.54
CA GLU A 192 7.20 4.88 -15.59
C GLU A 192 8.38 4.71 -14.63
N VAL A 193 9.63 4.86 -15.13
CA VAL A 193 10.85 4.78 -14.31
C VAL A 193 10.93 5.95 -13.34
N ILE A 194 10.55 7.15 -13.79
CA ILE A 194 10.57 8.34 -12.92
C ILE A 194 9.55 8.23 -11.81
N LEU A 195 8.31 7.83 -12.15
CA LEU A 195 7.25 7.63 -11.18
C LEU A 195 7.59 6.51 -10.20
N GLY A 196 8.15 5.41 -10.73
CA GLY A 196 8.64 4.28 -9.93
C GLY A 196 9.79 4.67 -9.00
N SER A 197 10.76 5.47 -9.47
CA SER A 197 11.87 5.95 -8.65
C SER A 197 11.39 6.80 -7.47
N GLY A 198 10.43 7.72 -7.71
CA GLY A 198 9.86 8.53 -6.64
C GLY A 198 9.05 7.72 -5.64
N ALA A 199 8.30 6.73 -6.12
CA ALA A 199 7.55 5.82 -5.25
C ALA A 199 8.48 4.94 -4.42
N ALA A 200 9.52 4.35 -5.03
CA ALA A 200 10.54 3.57 -4.33
C ALA A 200 11.26 4.41 -3.26
N ALA A 201 11.64 5.65 -3.59
CA ALA A 201 12.27 6.56 -2.65
C ALA A 201 11.41 6.85 -1.42
N ALA A 202 10.10 7.12 -1.62
CA ALA A 202 9.19 7.37 -0.52
C ALA A 202 9.02 6.13 0.39
N ILE A 203 8.93 4.94 -0.19
CA ILE A 203 8.83 3.68 0.56
C ILE A 203 10.14 3.38 1.30
N ALA A 204 11.29 3.50 0.62
CA ALA A 204 12.60 3.23 1.19
C ALA A 204 12.90 4.10 2.41
N ALA A 205 12.55 5.40 2.34
CA ALA A 205 12.76 6.32 3.45
C ALA A 205 11.90 5.98 4.68
N VAL A 206 10.67 5.52 4.46
CA VAL A 206 9.71 5.30 5.56
C VAL A 206 9.85 3.92 6.19
N PHE A 207 10.16 2.90 5.40
CA PHE A 207 10.31 1.51 5.90
C PHE A 207 11.76 1.11 6.20
N SER A 208 12.74 1.95 5.87
CA SER A 208 14.17 1.56 5.91
C SER A 208 14.46 0.28 5.10
N ALA A 209 13.72 0.04 4.02
CA ALA A 209 13.77 -1.15 3.19
C ALA A 209 14.03 -0.78 1.71
N PRO A 210 15.26 -0.37 1.33
CA PRO A 210 15.56 0.13 -0.01
C PRO A 210 15.47 -0.94 -1.10
N ILE A 211 15.85 -2.19 -0.83
CA ILE A 211 15.79 -3.28 -1.82
C ILE A 211 14.32 -3.64 -2.07
N GLY A 212 13.56 -3.85 -1.00
CA GLY A 212 12.13 -4.14 -1.08
C GLY A 212 11.35 -3.02 -1.76
N ALA A 213 11.70 -1.76 -1.50
CA ALA A 213 11.09 -0.60 -2.16
C ALA A 213 11.39 -0.56 -3.67
N ALA A 214 12.62 -0.88 -4.08
CA ALA A 214 12.99 -0.95 -5.49
C ALA A 214 12.24 -2.08 -6.21
N ILE A 215 12.16 -3.27 -5.60
CA ILE A 215 11.39 -4.39 -6.13
C ILE A 215 9.91 -4.03 -6.20
N PHE A 216 9.36 -3.37 -5.18
CA PHE A 216 7.97 -2.91 -5.17
C PHE A 216 7.66 -1.99 -6.36
N ALA A 217 8.53 -1.04 -6.66
CA ALA A 217 8.34 -0.14 -7.80
C ALA A 217 8.31 -0.91 -9.12
N HIS A 218 9.16 -1.92 -9.29
CA HIS A 218 9.14 -2.79 -10.47
C HIS A 218 7.92 -3.70 -10.53
N GLU A 219 7.52 -4.28 -9.41
CA GLU A 219 6.42 -5.24 -9.35
C GLU A 219 5.05 -4.56 -9.46
N ALA A 220 4.83 -3.45 -8.74
CA ALA A 220 3.52 -2.82 -8.63
C ALA A 220 3.31 -1.66 -9.60
N ILE A 221 4.33 -0.84 -9.91
CA ILE A 221 4.18 0.40 -10.65
C ILE A 221 4.64 0.26 -12.08
N ILE A 222 5.92 -0.11 -12.29
CA ILE A 222 6.52 -0.26 -13.62
C ILE A 222 5.97 -1.51 -14.30
N ARG A 223 5.71 -2.57 -13.51
CA ARG A 223 5.19 -3.88 -13.95
C ARG A 223 6.06 -4.58 -14.98
N ARG A 224 7.34 -4.28 -14.97
CA ARG A 224 8.38 -4.89 -15.79
C ARG A 224 9.64 -5.05 -14.96
N PHE A 225 10.22 -6.24 -15.02
CA PHE A 225 11.55 -6.50 -14.51
C PHE A 225 12.52 -6.41 -15.69
N GLY A 226 13.21 -5.28 -15.82
CA GLY A 226 14.19 -5.06 -16.88
C GLY A 226 15.38 -4.28 -16.35
N SER A 227 16.54 -4.46 -17.00
CA SER A 227 17.80 -3.82 -16.59
C SER A 227 17.75 -2.30 -16.69
N PHE A 228 16.91 -1.77 -17.56
CA PHE A 228 16.84 -0.35 -17.91
C PHE A 228 16.37 0.55 -16.77
N GLY A 229 15.26 0.19 -16.13
CA GLY A 229 14.71 0.97 -15.02
C GLY A 229 15.37 0.68 -13.68
N ALA A 230 16.11 -0.44 -13.56
CA ALA A 230 16.61 -0.92 -12.28
C ALA A 230 17.62 0.05 -11.66
N GLY A 231 18.62 0.52 -12.42
CA GLY A 231 19.65 1.42 -11.91
C GLY A 231 19.08 2.71 -11.32
N PRO A 232 18.28 3.50 -12.05
CA PRO A 232 17.64 4.70 -11.54
C PRO A 232 16.74 4.46 -10.32
N VAL A 233 15.93 3.38 -10.31
CA VAL A 233 15.02 3.06 -9.19
C VAL A 233 15.80 2.68 -7.94
N ILE A 234 16.84 1.82 -8.08
CA ILE A 234 17.72 1.43 -6.98
C ILE A 234 18.45 2.64 -6.42
N ALA A 235 18.99 3.50 -7.31
CA ALA A 235 19.69 4.71 -6.89
C ALA A 235 18.78 5.65 -6.08
N ALA A 236 17.54 5.85 -6.51
CA ALA A 236 16.57 6.66 -5.80
C ALA A 236 16.17 6.05 -4.45
N ALA A 237 15.92 4.76 -4.39
CA ALA A 237 15.61 4.06 -3.14
C ALA A 237 16.79 4.11 -2.15
N PHE A 238 18.02 3.87 -2.63
CA PHE A 238 19.23 3.94 -1.83
C PHE A 238 19.44 5.33 -1.23
N SER A 239 19.38 6.39 -2.04
CA SER A 239 19.61 7.75 -1.55
C SER A 239 18.54 8.22 -0.57
N ALA A 240 17.28 7.82 -0.77
CA ALA A 240 16.20 8.10 0.16
C ALA A 240 16.39 7.40 1.51
N HIS A 241 16.79 6.13 1.47
CA HIS A 241 17.13 5.37 2.69
C HIS A 241 18.34 5.98 3.41
N TRP A 242 19.38 6.38 2.66
CA TRP A 242 20.54 7.06 3.23
C TRP A 242 20.16 8.34 3.97
N VAL A 243 19.26 9.15 3.40
CA VAL A 243 18.70 10.33 4.09
C VAL A 243 17.96 9.93 5.36
N ALA A 244 17.20 8.84 5.33
CA ALA A 244 16.50 8.34 6.51
C ALA A 244 17.46 7.92 7.62
N LEU A 245 18.54 7.20 7.28
CA LEU A 245 19.58 6.83 8.24
C LEU A 245 20.25 8.05 8.88
N LEU A 246 20.51 9.10 8.10
CA LEU A 246 21.15 10.33 8.62
C LEU A 246 20.22 11.14 9.54
N LEU A 247 18.90 11.15 9.29
CA LEU A 247 17.97 12.01 10.03
C LEU A 247 17.27 11.29 11.18
N VAL A 248 16.98 10.02 11.02
CA VAL A 248 16.17 9.24 11.97
C VAL A 248 16.98 8.12 12.63
N GLY A 249 18.07 7.69 11.98
CA GLY A 249 18.87 6.55 12.41
C GLY A 249 18.29 5.22 11.92
N GLU A 250 18.86 4.12 12.40
CA GLU A 250 18.35 2.79 12.11
C GLU A 250 17.01 2.56 12.82
N THR A 251 15.96 2.39 12.03
CA THR A 251 14.62 2.03 12.53
C THR A 251 14.26 0.65 12.05
N THR A 252 14.12 -0.30 12.97
CA THR A 252 13.55 -1.61 12.69
C THR A 252 12.10 -1.60 13.11
N LEU A 253 11.17 -1.83 12.17
CA LEU A 253 9.75 -1.96 12.46
C LEU A 253 9.44 -3.21 13.31
N PHE A 254 10.28 -4.23 13.22
CA PHE A 254 10.12 -5.46 13.97
C PHE A 254 11.36 -5.71 14.85
N LYS A 255 11.16 -5.61 16.16
CA LYS A 255 12.19 -6.00 17.13
C LYS A 255 12.10 -7.51 17.38
N ILE A 256 12.84 -8.28 16.61
CA ILE A 256 12.80 -9.74 16.68
C ILE A 256 14.10 -10.24 17.28
N SER A 257 13.97 -11.01 18.36
CA SER A 257 15.10 -11.59 19.07
C SER A 257 15.38 -13.06 18.70
N THR A 258 14.48 -13.71 17.95
CA THR A 258 14.57 -15.15 17.66
C THR A 258 14.34 -15.42 16.18
N SER A 259 15.19 -16.23 15.57
CA SER A 259 14.98 -16.80 14.23
C SER A 259 14.32 -18.18 14.36
N PRO A 260 13.30 -18.48 13.55
CA PRO A 260 12.64 -19.77 13.56
C PRO A 260 13.51 -20.83 12.88
N GLU A 261 13.36 -22.09 13.28
CA GLU A 261 13.94 -23.20 12.53
C GLU A 261 13.15 -23.44 11.24
N ILE A 262 13.86 -23.64 10.13
CA ILE A 262 13.26 -24.07 8.86
C ILE A 262 13.11 -25.58 8.89
N ASN A 263 11.90 -26.05 9.15
CA ASN A 263 11.54 -27.46 9.10
C ASN A 263 10.15 -27.66 8.50
N ILE A 264 9.77 -28.89 8.21
CA ILE A 264 8.48 -29.19 7.56
C ILE A 264 7.28 -28.68 8.38
N ARG A 265 7.37 -28.70 9.71
CA ARG A 265 6.33 -28.23 10.61
C ARG A 265 6.14 -26.71 10.48
N THR A 266 7.23 -25.92 10.55
CA THR A 266 7.18 -24.45 10.40
C THR A 266 6.72 -24.03 9.01
N MET A 267 7.02 -24.84 7.96
CA MET A 267 6.50 -24.60 6.61
C MET A 267 4.98 -24.77 6.54
N PHE A 268 4.42 -25.83 7.17
CA PHE A 268 2.96 -26.01 7.26
C PHE A 268 2.28 -24.91 8.07
N ILE A 269 2.91 -24.46 9.17
CA ILE A 269 2.41 -23.31 9.94
C ILE A 269 2.41 -22.04 9.08
N ALA A 270 3.50 -21.76 8.35
CA ALA A 270 3.58 -20.62 7.43
C ALA A 270 2.49 -20.67 6.35
N MET A 271 2.21 -21.86 5.80
CA MET A 271 1.11 -22.05 4.86
C MET A 271 -0.25 -21.78 5.52
N GLY A 272 -0.47 -22.21 6.75
CA GLY A 272 -1.68 -21.93 7.54
C GLY A 272 -1.86 -20.44 7.81
N VAL A 273 -0.79 -19.72 8.20
CA VAL A 273 -0.80 -18.25 8.34
C VAL A 273 -1.15 -17.59 7.00
N GLY A 274 -0.59 -18.07 5.89
CA GLY A 274 -0.89 -17.59 4.55
C GLY A 274 -2.38 -17.75 4.19
N LEU A 275 -2.98 -18.90 4.49
CA LEU A 275 -4.41 -19.16 4.24
C LEU A 275 -5.32 -18.24 5.05
N LEU A 276 -5.07 -18.10 6.35
CA LEU A 276 -5.83 -17.21 7.22
C LEU A 276 -5.68 -15.75 6.75
N SER A 277 -4.47 -15.32 6.40
CA SER A 277 -4.19 -14.00 5.84
C SER A 277 -4.92 -13.76 4.51
N ALA A 278 -5.07 -14.80 3.66
CA ALA A 278 -5.84 -14.72 2.43
C ALA A 278 -7.32 -14.41 2.71
N ILE A 279 -7.95 -15.13 3.65
CA ILE A 279 -9.35 -14.92 4.03
C ILE A 279 -9.56 -13.47 4.49
N ILE A 280 -8.71 -12.99 5.39
CA ILE A 280 -8.78 -11.62 5.92
C ILE A 280 -8.54 -10.59 4.81
N SER A 281 -7.58 -10.82 3.92
CA SER A 281 -7.29 -9.94 2.78
C SER A 281 -8.47 -9.86 1.81
N ILE A 282 -9.15 -10.98 1.52
CA ILE A 282 -10.33 -11.02 0.65
C ILE A 282 -11.46 -10.18 1.25
N ILE A 283 -11.74 -10.35 2.54
CA ILE A 283 -12.76 -9.57 3.25
C ILE A 283 -12.41 -8.08 3.19
N TYR A 284 -11.15 -7.73 3.48
CA TYR A 284 -10.68 -6.35 3.47
C TYR A 284 -10.77 -5.71 2.08
N ILE A 285 -10.28 -6.37 1.03
CA ILE A 285 -10.35 -5.88 -0.36
C ILE A 285 -11.82 -5.63 -0.75
N ASN A 286 -12.70 -6.57 -0.44
CA ASN A 286 -14.12 -6.45 -0.77
C ASN A 286 -14.75 -5.25 -0.05
N LEU A 287 -14.50 -5.10 1.25
CA LEU A 287 -15.12 -4.05 2.04
C LEU A 287 -14.60 -2.65 1.67
N VAL A 288 -13.27 -2.49 1.49
CA VAL A 288 -12.66 -1.22 1.03
C VAL A 288 -13.20 -0.79 -0.33
N THR A 289 -13.45 -1.75 -1.23
CA THR A 289 -13.99 -1.44 -2.57
C THR A 289 -15.49 -1.20 -2.58
N TYR A 290 -16.22 -1.79 -1.62
CA TYR A 290 -17.67 -1.63 -1.48
C TYR A 290 -18.06 -0.32 -0.77
N MET A 291 -17.35 0.07 0.28
CA MET A 291 -17.70 1.22 1.13
C MET A 291 -17.87 2.55 0.38
N PRO A 292 -17.03 2.93 -0.60
CA PRO A 292 -17.26 4.15 -1.37
C PRO A 292 -18.57 4.12 -2.17
N LYS A 293 -19.01 2.94 -2.64
CA LYS A 293 -20.30 2.76 -3.32
C LYS A 293 -21.45 2.91 -2.33
N PHE A 294 -21.29 2.34 -1.13
CA PHE A 294 -22.26 2.46 -0.04
C PHE A 294 -22.41 3.91 0.42
N ALA A 295 -21.30 4.63 0.62
CA ALA A 295 -21.29 6.03 1.01
C ALA A 295 -21.98 6.98 -0.01
N LYS A 296 -22.03 6.60 -1.31
CA LYS A 296 -22.76 7.37 -2.33
C LYS A 296 -24.27 7.33 -2.13
N LYS A 297 -24.82 6.32 -1.47
CA LYS A 297 -26.27 6.22 -1.16
C LYS A 297 -26.71 7.30 -0.16
N PHE A 298 -25.78 7.79 0.67
CA PHE A 298 -26.05 8.89 1.60
C PHE A 298 -25.95 10.21 0.85
N LYS A 299 -27.08 10.91 0.70
CA LYS A 299 -27.21 12.22 0.04
C LYS A 299 -26.69 13.36 0.93
N LEU A 300 -25.52 13.16 1.58
CA LEU A 300 -24.88 14.18 2.41
C LEU A 300 -23.89 14.98 1.57
N ASP A 301 -23.72 16.26 1.96
CA ASP A 301 -22.66 17.09 1.39
C ASP A 301 -21.30 16.39 1.60
N LEU A 302 -20.46 16.44 0.57
CA LEU A 302 -19.13 15.85 0.58
C LEU A 302 -18.29 16.34 1.78
N ARG A 303 -18.55 17.57 2.23
CA ARG A 303 -17.87 18.20 3.37
C ARG A 303 -18.19 17.53 4.71
N LEU A 304 -19.39 16.98 4.85
CA LEU A 304 -19.87 16.39 6.11
C LEU A 304 -19.68 14.88 6.17
N LYS A 305 -19.41 14.24 5.02
CA LYS A 305 -19.22 12.78 4.99
C LYS A 305 -18.14 12.27 5.93
N PRO A 306 -16.94 12.90 6.08
CA PRO A 306 -15.92 12.44 7.00
C PRO A 306 -16.32 12.50 8.49
N MET A 307 -17.35 13.29 8.83
CA MET A 307 -17.86 13.35 10.19
C MET A 307 -18.48 12.04 10.66
N ILE A 308 -19.05 11.25 9.75
CA ILE A 308 -19.69 9.97 10.11
C ILE A 308 -18.67 8.98 10.69
N PRO A 309 -17.56 8.63 10.00
CA PRO A 309 -16.53 7.79 10.60
C PRO A 309 -15.80 8.45 11.78
N ALA A 310 -15.72 9.78 11.85
CA ALA A 310 -15.17 10.46 13.02
C ALA A 310 -16.02 10.20 14.27
N ILE A 311 -17.35 10.31 14.16
CA ILE A 311 -18.28 10.00 15.28
C ILE A 311 -18.12 8.52 15.68
N PHE A 312 -18.08 7.59 14.71
CA PHE A 312 -17.88 6.18 14.98
C PHE A 312 -16.56 5.91 15.72
N LEU A 313 -15.45 6.46 15.22
CA LEU A 313 -14.15 6.28 15.86
C LEU A 313 -14.10 6.89 17.26
N PHE A 314 -14.71 8.05 17.45
CA PHE A 314 -14.82 8.69 18.75
C PHE A 314 -15.59 7.81 19.74
N ALA A 315 -16.74 7.28 19.34
CA ALA A 315 -17.57 6.44 20.20
C ALA A 315 -16.92 5.11 20.59
N ILE A 316 -16.11 4.51 19.67
CA ILE A 316 -15.49 3.20 19.90
C ILE A 316 -14.10 3.28 20.54
N SER A 317 -13.43 4.42 20.44
CA SER A 317 -12.04 4.61 20.88
C SER A 317 -11.79 4.35 22.36
N PRO A 318 -12.72 4.61 23.30
CA PRO A 318 -12.52 4.27 24.71
C PRO A 318 -12.37 2.77 24.95
N PHE A 319 -12.99 1.94 24.12
CA PHE A 319 -12.96 0.48 24.22
C PHE A 319 -11.86 -0.14 23.35
N PHE A 320 -11.57 0.48 22.20
CA PHE A 320 -10.62 -0.02 21.20
C PHE A 320 -9.72 1.10 20.64
N PRO A 321 -8.87 1.72 21.49
CA PRO A 321 -7.94 2.77 21.01
C PRO A 321 -6.98 2.28 19.94
N ALA A 322 -6.73 0.96 19.88
CA ALA A 322 -5.94 0.27 18.85
C ALA A 322 -6.43 0.51 17.41
N LEU A 323 -7.68 0.95 17.21
CA LEU A 323 -8.24 1.27 15.91
C LEU A 323 -7.74 2.59 15.33
N LEU A 324 -7.28 3.51 16.18
CA LEU A 324 -6.92 4.86 15.79
C LEU A 324 -5.59 4.90 15.01
N GLY A 325 -5.53 5.84 14.06
CA GLY A 325 -4.34 6.08 13.25
C GLY A 325 -3.93 4.89 12.39
N HIS A 326 -2.67 4.83 12.04
CA HIS A 326 -2.10 3.74 11.23
C HIS A 326 -1.99 2.39 11.98
N GLY A 327 -2.03 2.41 13.33
CA GLY A 327 -2.02 1.20 14.16
C GLY A 327 -0.63 0.60 14.46
N LEU A 328 0.48 1.23 14.04
CA LEU A 328 1.82 0.65 14.24
C LEU A 328 2.17 0.47 15.73
N TRP A 329 1.77 1.40 16.59
CA TRP A 329 1.98 1.25 18.04
C TRP A 329 1.25 0.02 18.63
N THR A 330 0.13 -0.38 18.05
CA THR A 330 -0.58 -1.60 18.45
C THR A 330 0.12 -2.86 17.93
N VAL A 331 0.81 -2.76 16.81
CA VAL A 331 1.64 -3.85 16.26
C VAL A 331 2.73 -4.23 17.27
N ASP A 332 3.39 -3.26 17.89
CA ASP A 332 4.40 -3.52 18.93
C ASP A 332 3.80 -4.27 20.13
N LEU A 333 2.59 -3.87 20.57
CA LEU A 333 1.88 -4.53 21.67
C LEU A 333 1.43 -5.95 21.29
N ALA A 334 1.04 -6.17 20.03
CA ALA A 334 0.66 -7.48 19.54
C ALA A 334 1.87 -8.44 19.52
N PHE A 335 3.04 -7.97 19.09
CA PHE A 335 4.28 -8.74 19.15
C PHE A 335 4.74 -9.02 20.58
N ALA A 336 4.46 -8.11 21.51
CA ALA A 336 4.72 -8.31 22.94
C ALA A 336 3.72 -9.28 23.62
N GLY A 337 2.77 -9.86 22.88
CA GLY A 337 1.77 -10.81 23.40
C GLY A 337 0.76 -10.18 24.38
N GLN A 338 0.57 -8.87 24.33
CA GLN A 338 -0.29 -8.13 25.27
C GLN A 338 -1.79 -8.38 25.08
N PHE A 339 -2.19 -9.06 23.99
CA PHE A 339 -3.59 -9.24 23.63
C PHE A 339 -4.03 -10.70 23.72
N GLY A 340 -5.18 -10.95 24.34
CA GLY A 340 -5.81 -12.27 24.33
C GLY A 340 -6.48 -12.61 22.99
N LEU A 341 -6.72 -13.90 22.74
CA LEU A 341 -7.28 -14.43 21.49
C LEU A 341 -8.59 -13.73 21.08
N GLY A 342 -9.53 -13.60 22.00
CA GLY A 342 -10.83 -12.96 21.72
C GLY A 342 -10.69 -11.50 21.29
N PHE A 343 -9.78 -10.75 21.93
CA PHE A 343 -9.50 -9.36 21.59
C PHE A 343 -8.89 -9.23 20.18
N LEU A 344 -7.93 -10.10 19.81
CA LEU A 344 -7.34 -10.09 18.46
C LEU A 344 -8.38 -10.34 17.37
N ILE A 345 -9.28 -11.30 17.58
CA ILE A 345 -10.35 -11.62 16.63
C ILE A 345 -11.28 -10.42 16.44
N VAL A 346 -11.77 -9.83 17.53
CA VAL A 346 -12.66 -8.65 17.49
C VAL A 346 -11.93 -7.48 16.80
N LEU A 347 -10.67 -7.26 17.14
CA LEU A 347 -9.87 -6.16 16.61
C LEU A 347 -9.65 -6.28 15.09
N ILE A 348 -9.48 -7.49 14.56
CA ILE A 348 -9.39 -7.73 13.10
C ILE A 348 -10.65 -7.21 12.39
N PHE A 349 -11.84 -7.63 12.83
CA PHE A 349 -13.09 -7.22 12.19
C PHE A 349 -13.35 -5.73 12.34
N LEU A 350 -13.09 -5.18 13.52
CA LEU A 350 -13.23 -3.74 13.77
C LEU A 350 -12.25 -2.91 12.91
N LYS A 351 -10.99 -3.36 12.75
CA LYS A 351 -10.02 -2.64 11.91
C LYS A 351 -10.38 -2.67 10.44
N ILE A 352 -10.84 -3.83 9.93
CA ILE A 352 -11.35 -3.96 8.56
C ILE A 352 -12.51 -2.98 8.34
N PHE A 353 -13.47 -2.95 9.26
CA PHE A 353 -14.62 -2.06 9.16
C PHE A 353 -14.18 -0.60 9.27
N ALA A 354 -13.45 -0.22 10.31
CA ALA A 354 -13.03 1.17 10.57
C ALA A 354 -12.23 1.77 9.41
N SER A 355 -11.24 1.01 8.88
CA SER A 355 -10.44 1.48 7.74
C SER A 355 -11.28 1.64 6.48
N SER A 356 -12.12 0.66 6.17
CA SER A 356 -13.01 0.72 5.00
C SER A 356 -14.02 1.85 5.11
N PHE A 357 -14.55 2.06 6.32
CA PHE A 357 -15.53 3.10 6.63
C PHE A 357 -14.91 4.50 6.49
N CYS A 358 -13.72 4.71 7.05
CA CYS A 358 -12.96 5.95 6.89
C CYS A 358 -12.72 6.27 5.40
N ILE A 359 -12.19 5.32 4.63
CA ILE A 359 -11.90 5.49 3.20
C ILE A 359 -13.20 5.74 2.42
N GLY A 360 -14.26 5.02 2.74
CA GLY A 360 -15.55 5.12 2.04
C GLY A 360 -16.22 6.47 2.21
N PHE A 361 -16.12 7.06 3.39
CA PHE A 361 -16.83 8.31 3.74
C PHE A 361 -15.95 9.56 3.67
N GLY A 362 -14.76 9.47 3.09
CA GLY A 362 -14.03 10.68 2.68
C GLY A 362 -12.80 11.02 3.50
N PHE A 363 -12.48 10.30 4.56
CA PHE A 363 -11.10 10.25 5.01
C PHE A 363 -10.24 9.56 3.95
N PHE A 364 -9.03 10.02 3.77
CA PHE A 364 -8.14 9.44 2.78
C PHE A 364 -6.86 8.94 3.42
N GLY A 365 -6.44 7.76 2.97
CA GLY A 365 -5.19 7.15 3.41
C GLY A 365 -4.90 5.86 2.66
N GLY A 366 -3.72 5.29 2.94
CA GLY A 366 -3.26 4.05 2.36
C GLY A 366 -3.85 2.82 3.04
N VAL A 367 -3.89 1.76 2.31
CA VAL A 367 -4.35 0.43 2.75
C VAL A 367 -3.22 -0.47 3.24
N PHE A 368 -1.97 -0.05 3.04
CA PHE A 368 -0.79 -0.83 3.38
C PHE A 368 -0.66 -1.04 4.90
N ALA A 369 -0.68 0.05 5.70
CA ALA A 369 -0.57 -0.08 7.15
C ALA A 369 -1.73 -0.87 7.77
N PRO A 370 -3.01 -0.67 7.39
CA PRO A 370 -4.07 -1.56 7.83
C PRO A 370 -3.87 -3.03 7.42
N ALA A 371 -3.36 -3.32 6.21
CA ALA A 371 -3.06 -4.69 5.79
C ALA A 371 -1.95 -5.33 6.64
N LEU A 372 -0.86 -4.58 6.89
CA LEU A 372 0.21 -4.99 7.80
C LEU A 372 -0.35 -5.32 9.18
N PHE A 373 -1.12 -4.41 9.75
CA PHE A 373 -1.76 -4.56 11.05
C PHE A 373 -2.61 -5.83 11.12
N LEU A 374 -3.51 -6.03 10.15
CA LEU A 374 -4.36 -7.21 10.07
C LEU A 374 -3.55 -8.50 10.02
N GLY A 375 -2.48 -8.50 9.24
CA GLY A 375 -1.58 -9.64 9.13
C GLY A 375 -0.86 -9.97 10.44
N VAL A 376 -0.38 -8.95 11.16
CA VAL A 376 0.25 -9.16 12.49
C VAL A 376 -0.75 -9.79 13.45
N LEU A 377 -2.00 -9.34 13.47
CA LEU A 377 -3.02 -9.95 14.34
C LEU A 377 -3.33 -11.39 13.95
N VAL A 378 -3.37 -11.69 12.65
CA VAL A 378 -3.55 -13.09 12.18
C VAL A 378 -2.43 -13.99 12.67
N GLY A 379 -1.16 -13.56 12.51
CA GLY A 379 -0.03 -14.32 13.02
C GLY A 379 -0.03 -14.43 14.55
N GLY A 380 -0.42 -13.36 15.26
CA GLY A 380 -0.57 -13.37 16.72
C GLY A 380 -1.64 -14.37 17.20
N ILE A 381 -2.73 -14.56 16.46
CA ILE A 381 -3.71 -15.61 16.74
C ILE A 381 -3.05 -16.99 16.61
N VAL A 382 -2.24 -17.21 15.56
CA VAL A 382 -1.55 -18.48 15.36
C VAL A 382 -0.51 -18.71 16.47
N ASP A 383 0.23 -17.67 16.89
CA ASP A 383 1.16 -17.74 18.03
C ASP A 383 0.45 -18.24 19.31
N ILE A 384 -0.70 -17.62 19.68
CA ILE A 384 -1.47 -18.02 20.86
C ILE A 384 -1.94 -19.48 20.76
N LEU A 385 -2.45 -19.88 19.61
CA LEU A 385 -2.93 -21.25 19.40
C LEU A 385 -1.81 -22.29 19.52
N LEU A 386 -0.62 -21.95 19.01
CA LEU A 386 0.53 -22.83 19.06
C LEU A 386 1.13 -22.94 20.47
N VAL A 387 1.19 -21.85 21.22
CA VAL A 387 1.62 -21.86 22.63
C VAL A 387 0.71 -22.76 23.46
N ASN A 388 -0.61 -22.72 23.23
CA ASN A 388 -1.58 -23.56 23.94
C ASN A 388 -1.39 -25.06 23.68
N VAL A 389 -0.72 -25.45 22.59
CA VAL A 389 -0.37 -26.85 22.28
C VAL A 389 1.08 -27.19 22.56
N GLY A 390 1.77 -26.36 23.35
CA GLY A 390 3.15 -26.58 23.79
C GLY A 390 4.23 -26.22 22.77
N TYR A 391 3.90 -25.48 21.72
CA TYR A 391 4.88 -24.90 20.81
C TYR A 391 5.42 -23.59 21.42
N GLY A 392 6.72 -23.37 21.38
CA GLY A 392 7.32 -22.15 21.94
C GLY A 392 6.81 -20.87 21.26
N THR A 393 7.01 -19.74 21.93
CA THR A 393 6.65 -18.42 21.39
C THR A 393 7.42 -18.15 20.08
N SER A 394 6.69 -17.82 19.03
CA SER A 394 7.22 -17.47 17.73
C SER A 394 6.54 -16.19 17.26
N ASN A 395 7.21 -15.38 16.45
CA ASN A 395 6.66 -14.12 15.96
C ASN A 395 6.00 -14.32 14.58
N PHE A 396 5.04 -15.24 14.45
CA PHE A 396 4.32 -15.50 13.19
C PHE A 396 3.51 -14.29 12.68
N GLY A 397 3.33 -13.25 13.49
CA GLY A 397 2.83 -11.95 13.07
C GLY A 397 3.59 -11.36 11.88
N ILE A 398 4.88 -11.66 11.74
CA ILE A 398 5.72 -11.25 10.60
C ILE A 398 5.21 -11.86 9.29
N LEU A 399 4.96 -13.18 9.32
CA LEU A 399 4.46 -13.92 8.16
C LEU A 399 3.07 -13.44 7.77
N GLY A 400 2.22 -13.19 8.77
CA GLY A 400 0.88 -12.63 8.55
C GLY A 400 0.95 -11.24 7.92
N ALA A 401 1.81 -10.36 8.42
CA ALA A 401 2.02 -9.01 7.86
C ALA A 401 2.42 -9.06 6.39
N ALA A 402 3.48 -9.84 6.07
CA ALA A 402 3.94 -10.02 4.69
C ALA A 402 2.84 -10.59 3.78
N SER A 403 2.10 -11.60 4.27
CA SER A 403 1.05 -12.28 3.54
C SER A 403 -0.12 -11.35 3.22
N CYS A 404 -0.59 -10.55 4.18
CA CYS A 404 -1.66 -9.59 3.96
C CYS A 404 -1.22 -8.45 3.03
N ILE A 405 0.00 -7.92 3.19
CA ILE A 405 0.56 -6.90 2.30
C ILE A 405 0.63 -7.44 0.86
N GLY A 406 1.29 -8.59 0.68
CA GLY A 406 1.46 -9.21 -0.63
C GLY A 406 0.13 -9.46 -1.35
N ALA A 407 -0.86 -9.97 -0.63
CA ALA A 407 -2.19 -10.28 -1.16
C ALA A 407 -3.01 -9.02 -1.49
N VAL A 408 -3.08 -8.04 -0.57
CA VAL A 408 -3.88 -6.81 -0.76
C VAL A 408 -3.31 -5.92 -1.84
N ILE A 409 -2.00 -5.72 -1.84
CA ILE A 409 -1.32 -4.81 -2.76
C ILE A 409 -1.01 -5.48 -4.10
N GLY A 410 -0.74 -6.79 -4.09
CA GLY A 410 -0.37 -7.56 -5.28
C GLY A 410 1.12 -7.47 -5.61
N ALA A 411 1.98 -7.30 -4.60
CA ALA A 411 3.43 -7.24 -4.71
C ALA A 411 4.09 -8.27 -3.78
N PRO A 412 4.00 -9.57 -4.11
CA PRO A 412 4.51 -10.64 -3.24
C PRO A 412 6.03 -10.65 -3.11
N LEU A 413 6.79 -10.42 -4.18
CA LEU A 413 8.25 -10.41 -4.11
C LEU A 413 8.74 -9.28 -3.21
N ALA A 414 8.17 -8.08 -3.38
CA ALA A 414 8.48 -6.96 -2.52
C ALA A 414 8.16 -7.25 -1.05
N ALA A 415 7.02 -7.89 -0.76
CA ALA A 415 6.63 -8.23 0.61
C ALA A 415 7.64 -9.16 1.29
N VAL A 416 8.14 -10.19 0.58
CA VAL A 416 9.17 -11.11 1.10
C VAL A 416 10.48 -10.39 1.36
N VAL A 417 10.93 -9.53 0.42
CA VAL A 417 12.21 -8.82 0.58
C VAL A 417 12.13 -7.74 1.66
N ILE A 418 10.98 -7.07 1.80
CA ILE A 418 10.75 -6.13 2.92
C ILE A 418 10.87 -6.88 4.27
N VAL A 419 10.33 -8.10 4.39
CA VAL A 419 10.52 -8.91 5.60
C VAL A 419 12.00 -9.17 5.85
N PHE A 420 12.77 -9.53 4.82
CA PHE A 420 14.20 -9.74 4.96
C PHE A 420 14.91 -8.48 5.50
N GLU A 421 14.63 -7.31 4.93
CA GLU A 421 15.27 -6.06 5.35
C GLU A 421 14.84 -5.62 6.76
N LEU A 422 13.58 -5.87 7.13
CA LEU A 422 13.05 -5.48 8.44
C LEU A 422 13.44 -6.43 9.57
N THR A 423 13.75 -7.69 9.26
CA THR A 423 14.08 -8.70 10.27
C THR A 423 15.56 -9.06 10.32
N GLY A 424 16.29 -8.83 9.22
CA GLY A 424 17.66 -9.29 9.04
C GLY A 424 17.81 -10.82 9.03
N SER A 425 16.69 -11.59 9.00
CA SER A 425 16.70 -13.04 9.09
C SER A 425 16.33 -13.69 7.77
N TYR A 426 17.22 -14.57 7.31
CA TYR A 426 16.99 -15.43 6.15
C TYR A 426 15.83 -16.40 6.39
N GLU A 427 15.76 -16.97 7.60
CA GLU A 427 14.75 -17.97 7.97
C GLU A 427 13.34 -17.40 7.90
N TRP A 428 13.13 -16.20 8.46
CA TRP A 428 11.84 -15.50 8.35
C TRP A 428 11.47 -15.23 6.89
N SER A 429 12.45 -14.90 6.05
CA SER A 429 12.21 -14.61 4.63
C SER A 429 11.80 -15.86 3.85
N VAL A 430 12.43 -17.02 4.11
CA VAL A 430 12.07 -18.30 3.48
C VAL A 430 10.65 -18.72 3.87
N LEU A 431 10.28 -18.60 5.16
CA LEU A 431 8.92 -18.89 5.61
C LEU A 431 7.92 -17.87 5.05
N ALA A 432 8.32 -16.59 4.90
CA ALA A 432 7.50 -15.58 4.27
C ALA A 432 7.21 -15.90 2.78
N MET A 433 8.15 -16.51 2.04
CA MET A 433 7.88 -16.96 0.67
C MET A 433 6.69 -17.93 0.63
N VAL A 434 6.66 -18.91 1.53
CA VAL A 434 5.58 -19.90 1.61
C VAL A 434 4.26 -19.23 1.95
N SER A 435 4.23 -18.41 3.01
CA SER A 435 3.00 -17.76 3.48
C SER A 435 2.45 -16.74 2.50
N VAL A 436 3.32 -15.92 1.90
CA VAL A 436 2.93 -14.88 0.92
C VAL A 436 2.39 -15.49 -0.36
N VAL A 437 3.08 -16.51 -0.91
CA VAL A 437 2.61 -17.18 -2.13
C VAL A 437 1.26 -17.86 -1.89
N THR A 438 1.12 -18.56 -0.76
CA THR A 438 -0.15 -19.18 -0.37
C THR A 438 -1.25 -18.13 -0.27
N SER A 439 -1.03 -17.05 0.46
CA SER A 439 -2.00 -15.97 0.63
C SER A 439 -2.40 -15.36 -0.71
N GLN A 440 -1.42 -15.05 -1.56
CA GLN A 440 -1.68 -14.40 -2.83
C GLN A 440 -2.45 -15.30 -3.81
N GLN A 441 -2.10 -16.58 -3.91
CA GLN A 441 -2.80 -17.50 -4.83
C GLN A 441 -4.27 -17.67 -4.42
N PHE A 442 -4.54 -17.86 -3.13
CA PHE A 442 -5.91 -17.93 -2.63
C PHE A 442 -6.66 -16.60 -2.83
N THR A 443 -6.04 -15.48 -2.51
CA THR A 443 -6.67 -14.17 -2.74
C THR A 443 -6.97 -13.91 -4.21
N ARG A 444 -6.07 -14.28 -5.12
CA ARG A 444 -6.32 -14.18 -6.58
C ARG A 444 -7.44 -15.09 -7.04
N ALA A 445 -7.52 -16.32 -6.52
CA ALA A 445 -8.57 -17.26 -6.89
C ALA A 445 -9.97 -16.75 -6.52
N PHE A 446 -10.14 -16.10 -5.37
CA PHE A 446 -11.43 -15.67 -4.86
C PHE A 446 -11.74 -14.17 -5.05
N ALA A 447 -10.77 -13.28 -4.95
CA ALA A 447 -10.94 -11.84 -5.17
C ALA A 447 -10.57 -11.40 -6.60
N GLY A 448 -9.85 -12.22 -7.33
CA GLY A 448 -9.49 -12.05 -8.74
C GLY A 448 -8.34 -11.09 -8.99
N ARG A 449 -8.26 -9.96 -8.29
CA ARG A 449 -7.29 -8.88 -8.54
C ARG A 449 -6.80 -8.28 -7.23
N SER A 450 -5.60 -7.65 -7.28
CA SER A 450 -5.13 -6.80 -6.20
C SER A 450 -6.08 -5.63 -5.97
N LEU A 451 -6.01 -4.99 -4.80
CA LEU A 451 -6.87 -3.85 -4.49
C LEU A 451 -6.72 -2.72 -5.51
N PHE A 452 -5.50 -2.39 -5.93
CA PHE A 452 -5.26 -1.30 -6.88
C PHE A 452 -5.81 -1.62 -8.27
N ASP A 453 -5.61 -2.83 -8.77
CA ASP A 453 -6.18 -3.27 -10.04
C ASP A 453 -7.71 -3.33 -10.00
N ARG A 454 -8.27 -3.74 -8.86
CA ARG A 454 -9.71 -3.74 -8.65
C ARG A 454 -10.28 -2.33 -8.62
N GLN A 455 -9.57 -1.37 -8.02
CA GLN A 455 -9.97 0.04 -8.06
C GLN A 455 -10.00 0.59 -9.50
N LEU A 456 -9.01 0.26 -10.33
CA LEU A 456 -8.98 0.65 -11.74
C LEU A 456 -10.09 -0.04 -12.54
N PHE A 457 -10.27 -1.34 -12.34
CA PHE A 457 -11.32 -2.10 -13.01
C PHE A 457 -12.73 -1.58 -12.71
N LEU A 458 -13.02 -1.22 -11.45
CA LEU A 458 -14.29 -0.63 -11.05
C LEU A 458 -14.55 0.76 -11.66
N ARG A 459 -13.51 1.42 -12.18
CA ARG A 459 -13.58 2.67 -12.95
C ARG A 459 -13.69 2.42 -14.46
N GLY A 460 -13.84 1.18 -14.91
CA GLY A 460 -13.86 0.80 -16.32
C GLY A 460 -12.49 0.79 -16.99
N ILE A 461 -11.41 0.90 -16.22
CA ILE A 461 -10.04 0.93 -16.74
C ILE A 461 -9.48 -0.50 -16.67
N ARG A 462 -9.13 -1.06 -17.82
CA ARG A 462 -8.42 -2.34 -17.93
C ARG A 462 -6.98 -2.05 -18.32
N LEU A 463 -6.05 -2.56 -17.55
CA LEU A 463 -4.63 -2.59 -17.93
C LEU A 463 -4.36 -3.80 -18.82
N SER A 464 -3.33 -3.74 -19.67
CA SER A 464 -3.06 -4.75 -20.70
C SER A 464 -2.81 -6.18 -20.20
N ASP A 465 -2.52 -6.35 -18.92
CA ASP A 465 -2.25 -7.65 -18.28
C ASP A 465 -3.53 -8.38 -17.81
N ASP A 466 -4.71 -7.78 -17.98
CA ASP A 466 -6.00 -8.36 -17.56
C ASP A 466 -6.48 -9.52 -18.47
N HIS A 467 -5.64 -9.98 -19.41
CA HIS A 467 -6.00 -11.01 -20.40
C HIS A 467 -5.22 -12.32 -20.25
N LYS A 468 -4.53 -12.54 -19.12
CA LYS A 468 -3.91 -13.84 -18.82
C LYS A 468 -4.64 -14.58 -17.72
#